data_11a0bc3104379331c92c106433f693c5
#
_entry.id   11a0bc3104379331c92c106433f693c5
#
_cell.length_a   1.000
_cell.length_b   1.000
_cell.length_c   1.000
_cell.angle_alpha   90.00
_cell.angle_beta   90.00
_cell.angle_gamma   90.00
#
_symmetry.space_group_name_H-M   'P 1'
#
loop_
_entity.id
_entity.type
_entity.pdbx_description
1 polymer ?
#
loop_
_entity_poly.entity_id
_entity_poly.type
_entity_poly.pdbx_seq_one_letter_code
_entity_poly.pdbx_strand_id
1 'polypeptide(L)'
;MLHNGEETPFAVLVKRQTRGRGRLSRRWFSEEGKTLCVSVAADFADLPSPLVESATVRVGVAVCRTLSALCGEKLFVKWPNDLYSADGKKICGMLAELVQIGVAYKIVFGVGANYDLSGCENKMPRDVFEKSADVLSRLSKKITFDEFAKVVVEAVGEELARRDFSAVEQFGEFDFLRGKKISVSVGGDTFAGVARGVNGRGNLLLELPDGGIKTINSGEATLRSK
;
A
#
# COMPACT_ATOMS: atom_id res chain seq x y z
N MET A 1 3.69 -11.29 -19.22
CA MET A 1 2.22 -11.45 -19.31
C MET A 1 1.58 -10.28 -20.04
N LEU A 2 1.63 -9.04 -19.55
CA LEU A 2 0.99 -7.92 -20.27
C LEU A 2 1.46 -7.75 -21.73
N HIS A 3 2.73 -7.99 -22.01
CA HIS A 3 3.29 -7.92 -23.38
C HIS A 3 2.89 -9.09 -24.28
N ASN A 4 2.30 -10.15 -23.71
CA ASN A 4 1.85 -11.33 -24.46
C ASN A 4 0.36 -11.25 -24.86
N GLY A 5 -0.28 -10.09 -24.69
CA GLY A 5 -1.68 -9.88 -25.06
C GLY A 5 -2.71 -10.45 -24.08
N GLU A 6 -2.31 -10.76 -22.86
CA GLU A 6 -3.26 -11.19 -21.81
C GLU A 6 -4.31 -10.12 -21.57
N GLU A 7 -5.58 -10.54 -21.55
CA GLU A 7 -6.71 -9.67 -21.25
C GLU A 7 -6.72 -9.30 -19.77
N THR A 8 -7.08 -8.07 -19.45
CA THR A 8 -7.25 -7.57 -18.08
C THR A 8 -8.75 -7.52 -17.72
N PRO A 9 -9.15 -7.65 -16.43
CA PRO A 9 -8.25 -7.78 -15.29
C PRO A 9 -7.73 -9.21 -15.05
N PHE A 10 -6.51 -9.33 -14.54
CA PHE A 10 -6.00 -10.60 -14.03
C PHE A 10 -5.08 -10.40 -12.82
N ALA A 11 -4.87 -11.45 -12.03
CA ALA A 11 -3.94 -11.44 -10.91
C ALA A 11 -2.87 -12.51 -11.08
N VAL A 12 -1.65 -12.19 -10.67
CA VAL A 12 -0.52 -13.12 -10.62
C VAL A 12 -0.05 -13.25 -9.18
N LEU A 13 -0.25 -14.43 -8.61
CA LEU A 13 0.27 -14.81 -7.30
C LEU A 13 1.58 -15.58 -7.49
N VAL A 14 2.62 -15.19 -6.76
CA VAL A 14 3.89 -15.91 -6.74
C VAL A 14 4.19 -16.43 -5.34
N LYS A 15 4.68 -17.68 -5.27
CA LYS A 15 5.02 -18.34 -4.00
C LYS A 15 6.19 -17.63 -3.30
N ARG A 16 7.17 -17.16 -4.08
CA ARG A 16 8.36 -16.49 -3.59
C ARG A 16 8.94 -15.55 -4.64
N GLN A 17 9.35 -14.37 -4.23
CA GLN A 17 10.11 -13.43 -5.06
C GLN A 17 11.60 -13.50 -4.74
N THR A 18 12.45 -13.77 -5.72
CA THR A 18 13.91 -13.74 -5.58
C THR A 18 14.47 -12.31 -5.61
N ARG A 19 13.72 -11.38 -6.24
CA ARG A 19 14.05 -9.94 -6.40
C ARG A 19 12.85 -9.07 -6.07
N GLY A 20 12.22 -9.32 -4.91
CA GLY A 20 11.08 -8.51 -4.45
C GLY A 20 11.44 -7.02 -4.39
N ARG A 21 10.61 -6.18 -5.02
CA ARG A 21 10.81 -4.74 -5.12
C ARG A 21 9.82 -3.99 -4.25
N GLY A 22 10.31 -3.00 -3.54
CA GLY A 22 9.52 -1.92 -2.97
C GLY A 22 9.83 -0.59 -3.65
N ARG A 23 9.26 0.50 -3.17
CA ARG A 23 9.58 1.86 -3.64
C ARG A 23 11.03 2.24 -3.31
N LEU A 24 11.59 3.18 -4.08
CA LEU A 24 12.94 3.73 -3.88
C LEU A 24 14.02 2.64 -3.81
N SER A 25 13.93 1.64 -4.69
CA SER A 25 14.89 0.52 -4.79
C SER A 25 15.01 -0.34 -3.51
N ARG A 26 14.07 -0.24 -2.57
CA ARG A 26 14.04 -1.12 -1.40
C ARG A 26 13.65 -2.53 -1.82
N ARG A 27 14.12 -3.51 -1.06
CA ARG A 27 13.77 -4.91 -1.25
C ARG A 27 12.53 -5.26 -0.41
N TRP A 28 11.65 -6.06 -0.99
CA TRP A 28 10.57 -6.72 -0.28
C TRP A 28 11.01 -8.14 0.10
N PHE A 29 10.88 -8.48 1.38
CA PHE A 29 11.12 -9.85 1.85
C PHE A 29 9.97 -10.74 1.39
N SER A 30 10.30 -11.95 0.90
CA SER A 30 9.31 -12.90 0.42
C SER A 30 9.71 -14.32 0.80
N GLU A 31 8.81 -15.01 1.46
CA GLU A 31 8.94 -16.41 1.86
C GLU A 31 7.63 -17.14 1.58
N GLU A 32 7.70 -18.35 1.01
CA GLU A 32 6.54 -19.16 0.65
C GLU A 32 5.66 -19.46 1.86
N GLY A 33 4.33 -19.25 1.72
CA GLY A 33 3.36 -19.46 2.79
C GLY A 33 3.44 -18.46 3.96
N LYS A 34 4.42 -17.54 3.94
CA LYS A 34 4.65 -16.54 5.00
C LYS A 34 4.28 -15.13 4.56
N THR A 35 4.58 -14.79 3.31
CA THR A 35 4.30 -13.48 2.74
C THR A 35 3.52 -13.61 1.46
N LEU A 36 2.43 -12.88 1.33
CA LEU A 36 1.71 -12.73 0.08
C LEU A 36 2.50 -11.82 -0.86
N CYS A 37 2.67 -12.26 -2.09
CA CYS A 37 3.19 -11.44 -3.18
C CYS A 37 2.27 -11.62 -4.39
N VAL A 38 1.42 -10.63 -4.63
CA VAL A 38 0.46 -10.64 -5.73
C VAL A 38 0.55 -9.35 -6.55
N SER A 39 0.35 -9.47 -7.85
CA SER A 39 0.18 -8.33 -8.76
C SER A 39 -1.17 -8.45 -9.45
N VAL A 40 -1.96 -7.39 -9.40
CA VAL A 40 -3.25 -7.26 -10.08
C VAL A 40 -3.09 -6.28 -11.23
N ALA A 41 -3.45 -6.69 -12.44
CA ALA A 41 -3.44 -5.84 -13.63
C ALA A 41 -4.86 -5.44 -14.00
N ALA A 42 -5.05 -4.15 -14.33
CA ALA A 42 -6.34 -3.61 -14.78
C ALA A 42 -6.13 -2.55 -15.86
N ASP A 43 -7.14 -2.36 -16.72
CA ASP A 43 -7.14 -1.32 -17.74
C ASP A 43 -7.46 0.06 -17.15
N PHE A 44 -6.76 1.05 -17.68
CA PHE A 44 -7.07 2.46 -17.48
C PHE A 44 -7.06 3.17 -18.83
N ALA A 45 -8.25 3.57 -19.28
CA ALA A 45 -8.43 4.14 -20.62
C ALA A 45 -7.92 5.59 -20.73
N ASP A 46 -8.03 6.38 -19.66
CA ASP A 46 -7.81 7.82 -19.69
C ASP A 46 -6.66 8.28 -18.79
N LEU A 47 -5.67 8.95 -19.37
CA LEU A 47 -4.56 9.58 -18.66
C LEU A 47 -4.32 11.02 -19.15
N PRO A 48 -3.93 11.95 -18.26
CA PRO A 48 -3.87 11.82 -16.79
C PRO A 48 -5.26 11.80 -16.17
N SER A 49 -5.48 10.91 -15.20
CA SER A 49 -6.75 10.76 -14.51
C SER A 49 -6.58 10.87 -12.99
N PRO A 50 -7.41 11.65 -12.30
CA PRO A 50 -7.41 11.68 -10.82
C PRO A 50 -7.60 10.28 -10.20
N LEU A 51 -8.30 9.38 -10.89
CA LEU A 51 -8.46 7.98 -10.46
C LEU A 51 -7.13 7.22 -10.46
N VAL A 52 -6.26 7.46 -11.44
CA VAL A 52 -4.91 6.87 -11.47
C VAL A 52 -4.02 7.49 -10.40
N GLU A 53 -4.03 8.82 -10.25
CA GLU A 53 -3.23 9.51 -9.24
C GLU A 53 -3.57 9.02 -7.82
N SER A 54 -4.86 8.82 -7.53
CA SER A 54 -5.35 8.36 -6.22
C SER A 54 -5.32 6.84 -6.04
N ALA A 55 -4.97 6.05 -7.06
CA ALA A 55 -5.10 4.58 -7.03
C ALA A 55 -4.40 3.94 -5.82
N THR A 56 -3.20 4.40 -5.46
CA THR A 56 -2.45 3.84 -4.32
C THR A 56 -3.18 4.08 -2.99
N VAL A 57 -3.73 5.28 -2.80
CA VAL A 57 -4.50 5.63 -1.59
C VAL A 57 -5.82 4.87 -1.56
N ARG A 58 -6.53 4.80 -2.69
CA ARG A 58 -7.80 4.09 -2.82
C ARG A 58 -7.66 2.60 -2.49
N VAL A 59 -6.73 1.92 -3.16
CA VAL A 59 -6.43 0.51 -2.90
C VAL A 59 -5.93 0.32 -1.47
N GLY A 60 -5.11 1.26 -0.96
CA GLY A 60 -4.64 1.26 0.42
C GLY A 60 -5.80 1.23 1.42
N VAL A 61 -6.80 2.08 1.24
CA VAL A 61 -8.00 2.13 2.09
C VAL A 61 -8.83 0.85 1.95
N ALA A 62 -9.03 0.35 0.71
CA ALA A 62 -9.81 -0.87 0.48
C ALA A 62 -9.17 -2.09 1.17
N VAL A 63 -7.87 -2.33 0.95
CA VAL A 63 -7.13 -3.43 1.59
C VAL A 63 -7.08 -3.24 3.11
N CYS A 64 -6.85 -2.00 3.60
CA CYS A 64 -6.82 -1.69 5.02
C CYS A 64 -8.15 -2.03 5.70
N ARG A 65 -9.28 -1.62 5.12
CA ARG A 65 -10.62 -1.92 5.62
C ARG A 65 -10.87 -3.43 5.67
N THR A 66 -10.53 -4.12 4.59
CA THR A 66 -10.70 -5.58 4.48
C THR A 66 -9.87 -6.33 5.53
N LEU A 67 -8.59 -5.98 5.67
CA LEU A 67 -7.72 -6.61 6.67
C LEU A 67 -8.10 -6.22 8.10
N SER A 68 -8.58 -5.00 8.34
CA SER A 68 -9.10 -4.60 9.66
C SER A 68 -10.30 -5.45 10.08
N ALA A 69 -11.22 -5.73 9.14
CA ALA A 69 -12.37 -6.60 9.40
C ALA A 69 -11.96 -8.04 9.70
N LEU A 70 -10.95 -8.57 8.97
CA LEU A 70 -10.42 -9.91 9.22
C LEU A 70 -9.75 -10.03 10.59
N CYS A 71 -8.94 -9.03 10.97
CA CYS A 71 -8.21 -9.02 12.23
C CYS A 71 -9.11 -8.69 13.44
N GLY A 72 -10.31 -8.13 13.22
CA GLY A 72 -11.14 -7.60 14.31
C GLY A 72 -10.49 -6.41 15.03
N GLU A 73 -9.48 -5.79 14.43
CA GLU A 73 -8.80 -4.60 14.94
C GLU A 73 -8.57 -3.57 13.83
N LYS A 74 -8.48 -2.31 14.20
CA LYS A 74 -8.25 -1.23 13.25
C LYS A 74 -6.80 -1.20 12.80
N LEU A 75 -6.60 -1.34 11.49
CA LEU A 75 -5.34 -1.09 10.81
C LEU A 75 -5.36 0.31 10.19
N PHE A 76 -4.19 0.79 9.75
CA PHE A 76 -4.03 2.13 9.25
C PHE A 76 -3.23 2.17 7.95
N VAL A 77 -3.55 3.13 7.10
CA VAL A 77 -2.77 3.46 5.91
C VAL A 77 -1.73 4.51 6.27
N LYS A 78 -0.47 4.15 6.15
CA LYS A 78 0.62 5.13 6.18
C LYS A 78 0.91 5.56 4.74
N TRP A 79 0.55 6.82 4.44
CA TRP A 79 0.79 7.40 3.13
C TRP A 79 2.26 7.22 2.69
N PRO A 80 2.52 6.89 1.42
CA PRO A 80 1.52 6.75 0.36
C PRO A 80 1.00 5.31 0.16
N ASN A 81 1.63 4.27 0.70
CA ASN A 81 1.49 2.92 0.15
C ASN A 81 1.67 1.76 1.13
N ASP A 82 1.69 2.04 2.43
CA ASP A 82 1.95 1.01 3.43
C ASP A 82 0.75 0.85 4.38
N LEU A 83 0.52 -0.38 4.87
CA LEU A 83 -0.41 -0.62 5.97
C LEU A 83 0.34 -0.92 7.26
N TYR A 84 -0.16 -0.34 8.32
CA TYR A 84 0.42 -0.42 9.66
C TYR A 84 -0.62 -0.87 10.68
N SER A 85 -0.19 -1.63 11.66
CA SER A 85 -0.94 -1.90 12.87
C SER A 85 -0.93 -0.66 13.80
N ALA A 86 -1.79 -0.66 14.81
CA ALA A 86 -1.89 0.43 15.77
C ALA A 86 -0.59 0.67 16.56
N ASP A 87 0.18 -0.38 16.81
CA ASP A 87 1.51 -0.32 17.45
C ASP A 87 2.63 0.16 16.50
N GLY A 88 2.28 0.56 15.28
CA GLY A 88 3.22 1.19 14.33
C GLY A 88 4.11 0.21 13.59
N LYS A 89 3.73 -1.05 13.47
CA LYS A 89 4.45 -2.06 12.69
C LYS A 89 3.83 -2.25 11.31
N LYS A 90 4.67 -2.44 10.31
CA LYS A 90 4.25 -2.61 8.92
C LYS A 90 3.72 -4.02 8.66
N ILE A 91 2.51 -4.10 8.12
CA ILE A 91 1.83 -5.35 7.72
C ILE A 91 1.90 -5.55 6.21
N CYS A 92 1.72 -4.49 5.44
CA CYS A 92 1.60 -4.57 3.99
C CYS A 92 2.31 -3.39 3.33
N GLY A 93 2.84 -3.62 2.13
CA GLY A 93 3.35 -2.59 1.24
C GLY A 93 2.78 -2.78 -0.16
N MET A 94 2.50 -1.68 -0.84
CA MET A 94 1.91 -1.67 -2.18
C MET A 94 2.78 -0.90 -3.15
N LEU A 95 2.72 -1.27 -4.43
CA LEU A 95 3.44 -0.61 -5.51
C LEU A 95 2.54 -0.55 -6.74
N ALA A 96 2.17 0.65 -7.17
CA ALA A 96 1.45 0.86 -8.42
C ALA A 96 2.47 1.22 -9.52
N GLU A 97 2.43 0.51 -10.62
CA GLU A 97 3.21 0.78 -11.83
C GLU A 97 2.26 0.97 -13.01
N LEU A 98 2.44 2.07 -13.75
CA LEU A 98 1.70 2.33 -14.96
C LEU A 98 2.49 1.80 -16.15
N VAL A 99 1.85 0.97 -16.98
CA VAL A 99 2.46 0.36 -18.14
C VAL A 99 1.72 0.82 -19.39
N GLN A 100 2.44 1.40 -20.34
CA GLN A 100 1.90 1.74 -21.65
C GLN A 100 2.12 0.58 -22.63
N ILE A 101 1.07 0.16 -23.32
CA ILE A 101 1.10 -0.88 -24.36
C ILE A 101 0.41 -0.32 -25.60
N GLY A 102 1.20 0.09 -26.59
CA GLY A 102 0.69 0.85 -27.74
C GLY A 102 0.10 2.16 -27.29
N VAL A 103 -1.20 2.37 -27.56
CA VAL A 103 -1.96 3.57 -27.16
C VAL A 103 -2.70 3.37 -25.82
N ALA A 104 -2.75 2.15 -25.31
CA ALA A 104 -3.47 1.83 -24.07
C ALA A 104 -2.56 1.91 -22.85
N TYR A 105 -3.17 2.25 -21.72
CA TYR A 105 -2.49 2.24 -20.43
C TYR A 105 -3.11 1.18 -19.52
N LYS A 106 -2.25 0.45 -18.83
CA LYS A 106 -2.62 -0.52 -17.80
C LYS A 106 -1.95 -0.17 -16.49
N ILE A 107 -2.66 -0.37 -15.39
CA ILE A 107 -2.05 -0.29 -14.06
C ILE A 107 -1.72 -1.70 -13.58
N VAL A 108 -0.51 -1.88 -13.06
CA VAL A 108 -0.10 -3.10 -12.35
C VAL A 108 0.05 -2.73 -10.88
N PHE A 109 -0.77 -3.33 -10.05
CA PHE A 109 -0.78 -3.06 -8.62
C PHE A 109 -0.18 -4.23 -7.86
N GLY A 110 1.08 -4.10 -7.43
CA GLY A 110 1.77 -5.07 -6.60
C GLY A 110 1.39 -4.91 -5.13
N VAL A 111 1.03 -6.01 -4.47
CA VAL A 111 0.76 -6.05 -3.03
C VAL A 111 1.67 -7.10 -2.40
N GLY A 112 2.48 -6.65 -1.44
CA GLY A 112 3.22 -7.50 -0.52
C GLY A 112 2.59 -7.41 0.86
N ALA A 113 2.12 -8.53 1.42
CA ALA A 113 1.53 -8.54 2.75
C ALA A 113 2.10 -9.66 3.61
N ASN A 114 2.41 -9.36 4.85
CA ASN A 114 2.89 -10.34 5.82
C ASN A 114 1.71 -11.16 6.34
N TYR A 115 1.63 -12.43 5.97
CA TYR A 115 0.59 -13.32 6.44
C TYR A 115 0.97 -13.96 7.79
N ASP A 116 2.17 -14.57 7.87
CA ASP A 116 2.71 -15.23 9.05
C ASP A 116 4.23 -15.06 9.12
N LEU A 117 4.72 -14.27 10.07
CA LEU A 117 6.16 -14.04 10.23
C LEU A 117 6.83 -14.98 11.24
N SER A 118 6.11 -15.98 11.76
CA SER A 118 6.71 -16.97 12.66
C SER A 118 7.84 -17.73 11.97
N GLY A 119 8.99 -17.85 12.61
CA GLY A 119 10.19 -18.50 12.07
C GLY A 119 10.91 -17.69 10.97
N CYS A 120 10.59 -16.40 10.80
CA CYS A 120 11.28 -15.51 9.86
C CYS A 120 12.36 -14.62 10.51
N GLU A 121 12.58 -14.73 11.82
CA GLU A 121 13.47 -13.86 12.60
C GLU A 121 14.89 -13.82 12.05
N ASN A 122 15.40 -14.97 11.60
CA ASN A 122 16.75 -15.11 11.04
C ASN A 122 16.80 -15.08 9.50
N LYS A 123 15.65 -14.89 8.84
CA LYS A 123 15.54 -14.88 7.36
C LYS A 123 15.45 -13.48 6.78
N MET A 124 15.12 -12.50 7.60
CA MET A 124 15.04 -11.10 7.19
C MET A 124 15.92 -10.21 8.06
N PRO A 125 16.33 -9.01 7.58
CA PRO A 125 17.11 -8.10 8.38
C PRO A 125 16.39 -7.78 9.69
N ARG A 126 17.15 -7.79 10.79
CA ARG A 126 16.58 -7.63 12.15
C ARG A 126 15.77 -6.34 12.31
N ASP A 127 16.29 -5.23 11.80
CA ASP A 127 15.63 -3.92 11.86
C ASP A 127 14.32 -3.87 11.05
N VAL A 128 14.20 -4.71 10.02
CA VAL A 128 12.97 -4.89 9.23
C VAL A 128 12.00 -5.77 10.01
N PHE A 129 12.46 -6.90 10.55
CA PHE A 129 11.62 -7.82 11.32
C PHE A 129 10.98 -7.14 12.55
N GLU A 130 11.76 -6.41 13.33
CA GLU A 130 11.29 -5.70 14.53
C GLU A 130 10.21 -4.64 14.23
N LYS A 131 10.23 -4.07 13.01
CA LYS A 131 9.26 -3.08 12.51
C LYS A 131 8.11 -3.68 11.71
N SER A 132 8.07 -5.01 11.58
CA SER A 132 7.04 -5.73 10.83
C SER A 132 6.04 -6.40 11.78
N ALA A 133 4.83 -6.56 11.29
CA ALA A 133 3.79 -7.39 11.89
C ALA A 133 3.15 -8.25 10.82
N ASP A 134 2.47 -9.31 11.21
CA ASP A 134 1.73 -10.20 10.32
C ASP A 134 0.23 -10.20 10.64
N VAL A 135 -0.55 -10.73 9.70
CA VAL A 135 -2.01 -10.80 9.80
C VAL A 135 -2.43 -12.00 10.66
N LEU A 136 -1.76 -13.16 10.50
CA LEU A 136 -2.19 -14.41 11.14
C LEU A 136 -2.23 -14.34 12.66
N SER A 137 -1.24 -13.66 13.28
CA SER A 137 -1.19 -13.46 14.73
C SER A 137 -2.31 -12.54 15.26
N ARG A 138 -3.02 -11.84 14.37
CA ARG A 138 -4.06 -10.84 14.66
C ARG A 138 -5.46 -11.28 14.24
N LEU A 139 -5.58 -12.44 13.57
CA LEU A 139 -6.88 -12.93 13.11
C LEU A 139 -7.78 -13.34 14.27
N SER A 140 -9.00 -12.85 14.27
CA SER A 140 -10.06 -13.32 15.18
C SER A 140 -10.50 -14.75 14.87
N LYS A 141 -10.43 -15.12 13.59
CA LYS A 141 -10.70 -16.50 13.09
C LYS A 141 -9.59 -16.87 12.10
N LYS A 142 -8.96 -18.01 12.31
CA LYS A 142 -7.92 -18.50 11.40
C LYS A 142 -8.50 -18.73 10.00
N ILE A 143 -7.80 -18.25 8.99
CA ILE A 143 -8.02 -18.51 7.58
C ILE A 143 -6.74 -19.07 6.97
N THR A 144 -6.84 -19.80 5.88
CA THR A 144 -5.69 -20.31 5.14
C THR A 144 -4.99 -19.20 4.37
N PHE A 145 -3.75 -19.45 3.93
CA PHE A 145 -3.01 -18.51 3.08
C PHE A 145 -3.76 -18.21 1.76
N ASP A 146 -4.40 -19.23 1.17
CA ASP A 146 -5.14 -19.06 -0.08
C ASP A 146 -6.41 -18.22 0.11
N GLU A 147 -7.14 -18.41 1.22
CA GLU A 147 -8.27 -17.54 1.58
C GLU A 147 -7.82 -16.11 1.81
N PHE A 148 -6.69 -15.91 2.49
CA PHE A 148 -6.09 -14.59 2.67
C PHE A 148 -5.71 -13.94 1.34
N ALA A 149 -5.04 -14.69 0.45
CA ALA A 149 -4.67 -14.22 -0.88
C ALA A 149 -5.90 -13.81 -1.69
N LYS A 150 -6.94 -14.64 -1.70
CA LYS A 150 -8.21 -14.37 -2.38
C LYS A 150 -8.82 -13.05 -1.92
N VAL A 151 -8.97 -12.87 -0.63
CA VAL A 151 -9.59 -11.66 -0.04
C VAL A 151 -8.81 -10.39 -0.41
N VAL A 152 -7.47 -10.44 -0.41
CA VAL A 152 -6.64 -9.30 -0.82
C VAL A 152 -6.79 -9.01 -2.32
N VAL A 153 -6.78 -10.05 -3.17
CA VAL A 153 -6.96 -9.90 -4.63
C VAL A 153 -8.32 -9.28 -4.95
N GLU A 154 -9.37 -9.76 -4.31
CA GLU A 154 -10.74 -9.24 -4.46
C GLU A 154 -10.80 -7.75 -4.06
N ALA A 155 -10.27 -7.39 -2.89
CA ALA A 155 -10.25 -6.00 -2.44
C ALA A 155 -9.51 -5.05 -3.41
N VAL A 156 -8.39 -5.49 -3.98
CA VAL A 156 -7.64 -4.73 -4.98
C VAL A 156 -8.41 -4.63 -6.29
N GLY A 157 -8.92 -5.76 -6.80
CA GLY A 157 -9.64 -5.82 -8.08
C GLY A 157 -10.92 -4.99 -8.07
N GLU A 158 -11.72 -5.13 -7.01
CA GLU A 158 -12.95 -4.35 -6.84
C GLU A 158 -12.66 -2.85 -6.80
N GLU A 159 -11.63 -2.44 -6.04
CA GLU A 159 -11.30 -1.01 -5.95
C GLU A 159 -10.74 -0.45 -7.26
N LEU A 160 -9.93 -1.21 -8.00
CA LEU A 160 -9.45 -0.79 -9.32
C LEU A 160 -10.58 -0.71 -10.36
N ALA A 161 -11.64 -1.50 -10.22
CA ALA A 161 -12.83 -1.44 -11.07
C ALA A 161 -13.74 -0.24 -10.76
N ARG A 162 -13.69 0.31 -9.54
CA ARG A 162 -14.48 1.49 -9.16
C ARG A 162 -14.05 2.74 -9.93
N ARG A 163 -15.02 3.62 -10.18
CA ARG A 163 -14.82 4.90 -10.87
C ARG A 163 -15.24 6.09 -10.01
N ASP A 164 -15.17 5.93 -8.68
CA ASP A 164 -15.49 6.96 -7.69
C ASP A 164 -14.30 7.22 -6.72
N PHE A 165 -14.46 8.20 -5.86
CA PHE A 165 -13.44 8.64 -4.90
C PHE A 165 -13.80 8.32 -3.45
N SER A 166 -14.82 7.49 -3.21
CA SER A 166 -15.32 7.17 -1.86
C SER A 166 -14.22 6.67 -0.92
N ALA A 167 -13.26 5.88 -1.43
CA ALA A 167 -12.12 5.42 -0.65
C ALA A 167 -11.16 6.57 -0.28
N VAL A 168 -10.98 7.59 -1.13
CA VAL A 168 -10.16 8.78 -0.78
C VAL A 168 -10.84 9.58 0.31
N GLU A 169 -12.15 9.76 0.26
CA GLU A 169 -12.94 10.45 1.28
C GLU A 169 -12.83 9.75 2.63
N GLN A 170 -12.82 8.40 2.65
CA GLN A 170 -12.65 7.58 3.84
C GLN A 170 -11.21 7.53 4.37
N PHE A 171 -10.20 7.99 3.60
CA PHE A 171 -8.79 7.89 4.00
C PHE A 171 -8.53 8.46 5.40
N GLY A 172 -9.19 9.57 5.75
CA GLY A 172 -9.02 10.21 7.05
C GLY A 172 -9.34 9.32 8.26
N GLU A 173 -10.18 8.31 8.10
CA GLU A 173 -10.50 7.32 9.14
C GLU A 173 -9.35 6.34 9.38
N PHE A 174 -8.56 6.05 8.32
CA PHE A 174 -7.47 5.09 8.35
C PHE A 174 -6.08 5.75 8.37
N ASP A 175 -5.99 7.08 8.36
CA ASP A 175 -4.73 7.79 8.21
C ASP A 175 -3.80 7.64 9.43
N PHE A 176 -2.72 6.87 9.25
CA PHE A 176 -1.70 6.65 10.28
C PHE A 176 -0.94 7.93 10.65
N LEU A 177 -0.82 8.87 9.73
CA LEU A 177 0.03 10.07 9.90
C LEU A 177 -0.74 11.29 10.39
N ARG A 178 -2.07 11.29 10.35
CA ARG A 178 -2.90 12.47 10.67
C ARG A 178 -2.56 13.09 12.02
N GLY A 179 -2.25 14.38 12.01
CA GLY A 179 -1.88 15.15 13.19
C GLY A 179 -0.45 14.91 13.70
N LYS A 180 0.30 13.98 13.10
CA LYS A 180 1.67 13.69 13.53
C LYS A 180 2.67 14.62 12.85
N LYS A 181 3.76 14.96 13.57
CA LYS A 181 4.93 15.63 13.00
C LYS A 181 5.72 14.63 12.17
N ILE A 182 5.91 14.96 10.91
CA ILE A 182 6.61 14.10 9.93
C ILE A 182 7.67 14.88 9.16
N SER A 183 8.60 14.14 8.57
CA SER A 183 9.45 14.62 7.48
C SER A 183 9.09 13.88 6.20
N VAL A 184 9.00 14.57 5.08
CA VAL A 184 8.73 13.97 3.78
C VAL A 184 9.87 14.28 2.83
N SER A 185 10.50 13.23 2.32
CA SER A 185 11.58 13.35 1.33
C SER A 185 11.01 13.21 -0.09
N VAL A 186 11.33 14.16 -0.96
CA VAL A 186 10.87 14.27 -2.35
C VAL A 186 12.01 14.73 -3.24
N GLY A 187 12.48 13.92 -4.18
CA GLY A 187 13.47 14.34 -5.19
C GLY A 187 14.78 14.90 -4.62
N GLY A 188 15.17 14.52 -3.40
CA GLY A 188 16.36 15.05 -2.71
C GLY A 188 16.05 16.13 -1.67
N ASP A 189 14.91 16.81 -1.76
CA ASP A 189 14.44 17.76 -0.76
C ASP A 189 13.77 17.07 0.41
N THR A 190 13.79 17.69 1.58
CA THR A 190 13.07 17.23 2.77
C THR A 190 12.23 18.34 3.36
N PHE A 191 10.93 18.08 3.49
CA PHE A 191 9.96 19.00 4.08
C PHE A 191 9.52 18.47 5.43
N ALA A 192 9.50 19.31 6.45
CA ALA A 192 9.04 18.97 7.78
C ALA A 192 7.74 19.71 8.09
N GLY A 193 6.78 19.02 8.75
CA GLY A 193 5.49 19.64 9.08
C GLY A 193 4.57 18.65 9.79
N VAL A 194 3.30 19.00 9.84
CA VAL A 194 2.22 18.19 10.42
C VAL A 194 1.37 17.62 9.29
N ALA A 195 1.16 16.29 9.27
CA ALA A 195 0.29 15.65 8.30
C ALA A 195 -1.18 16.03 8.54
N ARG A 196 -1.87 16.51 7.50
CA ARG A 196 -3.27 16.96 7.54
C ARG A 196 -4.22 16.09 6.71
N GLY A 197 -3.76 14.89 6.30
CA GLY A 197 -4.51 13.98 5.46
C GLY A 197 -4.11 14.07 4.01
N VAL A 198 -5.03 13.74 3.10
CA VAL A 198 -4.82 13.79 1.65
C VAL A 198 -5.90 14.66 0.98
N ASN A 199 -5.59 15.19 -0.21
CA ASN A 199 -6.59 15.83 -1.06
C ASN A 199 -7.36 14.80 -1.93
N GLY A 200 -8.33 15.24 -2.73
CA GLY A 200 -9.15 14.38 -3.60
C GLY A 200 -8.37 13.59 -4.66
N ARG A 201 -7.08 13.89 -4.89
CA ARG A 201 -6.18 13.14 -5.76
C ARG A 201 -5.27 12.17 -4.99
N GLY A 202 -5.45 12.03 -3.66
CA GLY A 202 -4.60 11.18 -2.81
C GLY A 202 -3.24 11.78 -2.47
N ASN A 203 -2.99 13.06 -2.78
CA ASN A 203 -1.75 13.75 -2.46
C ASN A 203 -1.74 14.17 -0.99
N LEU A 204 -0.63 13.97 -0.30
CA LEU A 204 -0.47 14.33 1.11
C LEU A 204 -0.53 15.85 1.29
N LEU A 205 -1.29 16.29 2.29
CA LEU A 205 -1.35 17.67 2.76
C LEU A 205 -0.43 17.81 3.97
N LEU A 206 0.64 18.58 3.84
CA LEU A 206 1.63 18.85 4.88
C LEU A 206 1.53 20.31 5.31
N GLU A 207 1.15 20.54 6.55
CA GLU A 207 1.20 21.87 7.16
C GLU A 207 2.63 22.19 7.60
N LEU A 208 3.18 23.24 7.02
CA LEU A 208 4.53 23.72 7.30
C LEU A 208 4.56 24.56 8.60
N PRO A 209 5.75 24.81 9.16
CA PRO A 209 5.89 25.61 10.40
C PRO A 209 5.35 27.05 10.30
N ASP A 210 5.26 27.62 9.10
CA ASP A 210 4.68 28.93 8.81
C ASP A 210 3.16 28.92 8.68
N GLY A 211 2.53 27.75 8.84
CA GLY A 211 1.08 27.55 8.71
C GLY A 211 0.61 27.30 7.26
N GLY A 212 1.52 27.39 6.27
CA GLY A 212 1.19 27.09 4.88
C GLY A 212 0.95 25.59 4.64
N ILE A 213 0.06 25.25 3.69
CA ILE A 213 -0.19 23.85 3.30
C ILE A 213 0.57 23.52 2.02
N LYS A 214 1.50 22.57 2.11
CA LYS A 214 2.21 22.01 0.97
C LYS A 214 1.53 20.72 0.52
N THR A 215 1.15 20.65 -0.76
CA THR A 215 0.65 19.42 -1.38
C THR A 215 1.82 18.60 -1.93
N ILE A 216 1.89 17.32 -1.56
CA ILE A 216 2.96 16.40 -1.95
C ILE A 216 2.34 15.19 -2.66
N ASN A 217 2.67 15.01 -3.93
CA ASN A 217 2.13 13.95 -4.79
C ASN A 217 2.90 12.62 -4.70
N SER A 218 4.18 12.67 -4.35
CA SER A 218 5.03 11.50 -4.16
C SER A 218 6.11 11.79 -3.13
N GLY A 219 6.62 10.76 -2.47
CA GLY A 219 7.68 10.93 -1.48
C GLY A 219 7.67 9.83 -0.43
N GLU A 220 8.53 9.95 0.56
CA GLU A 220 8.59 9.07 1.72
C GLU A 220 8.33 9.86 3.00
N ALA A 221 7.26 9.50 3.69
CA ALA A 221 6.91 10.11 4.97
C ALA A 221 7.53 9.32 6.14
N THR A 222 8.29 10.01 7.00
CA THR A 222 8.93 9.44 8.19
C THR A 222 8.45 10.21 9.43
N LEU A 223 8.08 9.48 10.49
CA LEU A 223 7.75 10.09 11.78
C LEU A 223 9.00 10.77 12.35
N ARG A 224 8.86 11.98 12.84
CA ARG A 224 9.92 12.66 13.59
C ARG A 224 9.82 12.24 15.05
N SER A 225 10.93 11.73 15.59
CA SER A 225 11.09 11.58 17.04
C SER A 225 10.90 12.94 17.71
N LYS A 226 10.31 12.91 18.90
CA LYS A 226 10.21 14.10 19.75
C LYS A 226 11.58 14.61 20.16
#